data_bdaee2e7d7a993dd2b0894e14be60466
#
_entry.id   bdaee2e7d7a993dd2b0894e14be60466
#
_cell.length_a   1.000
_cell.length_b   1.000
_cell.length_c   1.000
_cell.angle_alpha   90.00
_cell.angle_beta   90.00
_cell.angle_gamma   90.00
#
_symmetry.space_group_name_H-M   'P 1'
#
loop_
_entity.id
_entity.type
_entity.pdbx_description
1 polymer ?
#
loop_
_entity_poly.entity_id
_entity_poly.type
_entity_poly.pdbx_seq_one_letter_code
_entity_poly.pdbx_strand_id
1 'polypeptide(L)'
;MCSHGWATGYALSIYGTEYNQQCPFGTGNGYGDGRAISVFEGLFEGKRWEMQLKGGGRTPYCRGADGRAVLRSSVREFLAQEYMHALGVPTSRSLTLYVSKSETVRRPWYLENSNSINPDILVDNPTAITTRVAPSFIRVGQLELFARRARSNAYPGALNELQMLVKHLIERNYREVIDPSLTFADQVVELATLFRERLTSLVANWIR
;
A
#
# COMPACT_ATOMS: atom_id res chain seq x y z
N MET A 1 -3.29 18.49 -12.77
CA MET A 1 -3.10 18.07 -11.36
C MET A 1 -4.47 17.93 -10.73
N CYS A 2 -4.80 16.78 -10.18
CA CYS A 2 -6.03 16.66 -9.40
C CYS A 2 -5.91 17.50 -8.14
N SER A 3 -6.88 18.38 -7.88
CA SER A 3 -6.93 19.21 -6.68
C SER A 3 -7.32 18.44 -5.41
N HIS A 4 -7.75 17.20 -5.55
CA HIS A 4 -8.23 16.34 -4.46
C HIS A 4 -7.57 14.97 -4.54
N GLY A 5 -7.20 14.41 -3.40
CA GLY A 5 -6.74 13.03 -3.29
C GLY A 5 -7.91 12.05 -3.46
N TRP A 6 -7.60 10.80 -3.81
CA TRP A 6 -8.58 9.72 -3.93
C TRP A 6 -8.08 8.45 -3.25
N ALA A 7 -9.02 7.60 -2.85
CA ALA A 7 -8.70 6.26 -2.38
C ALA A 7 -8.43 5.33 -3.56
N THR A 8 -7.58 4.32 -3.34
CA THR A 8 -7.34 3.30 -4.36
C THR A 8 -8.61 2.48 -4.62
N GLY A 9 -8.71 1.89 -5.82
CA GLY A 9 -9.79 0.96 -6.14
C GLY A 9 -9.86 -0.22 -5.15
N TYR A 10 -8.70 -0.68 -4.65
CA TYR A 10 -8.64 -1.70 -3.61
C TYR A 10 -9.30 -1.24 -2.31
N ALA A 11 -8.96 -0.05 -1.82
CA ALA A 11 -9.58 0.49 -0.62
C ALA A 11 -11.10 0.63 -0.77
N LEU A 12 -11.58 1.10 -1.91
CA LEU A 12 -13.01 1.19 -2.20
C LEU A 12 -13.68 -0.18 -2.25
N SER A 13 -13.02 -1.17 -2.84
CA SER A 13 -13.60 -2.51 -3.04
C SER A 13 -13.80 -3.30 -1.74
N ILE A 14 -13.00 -3.04 -0.71
CA ILE A 14 -13.12 -3.72 0.59
C ILE A 14 -13.86 -2.90 1.64
N TYR A 15 -14.19 -1.65 1.35
CA TYR A 15 -14.88 -0.79 2.30
C TYR A 15 -16.24 -1.36 2.70
N GLY A 16 -16.40 -1.64 3.98
CA GLY A 16 -17.63 -2.20 4.54
C GLY A 16 -17.90 -3.68 4.24
N THR A 17 -17.00 -4.39 3.53
CA THR A 17 -17.27 -5.78 3.13
C THR A 17 -16.47 -6.84 3.90
N GLU A 18 -15.19 -6.60 4.17
CA GLU A 18 -14.28 -7.61 4.73
C GLU A 18 -13.88 -7.34 6.19
N TYR A 19 -14.46 -6.36 6.79
CA TYR A 19 -14.03 -5.80 8.06
C TYR A 19 -14.04 -6.77 9.23
N ASN A 20 -15.20 -7.40 9.46
CA ASN A 20 -15.42 -8.19 10.67
C ASN A 20 -14.52 -9.43 10.73
N GLN A 21 -14.14 -9.95 9.58
CA GLN A 21 -13.31 -11.15 9.48
C GLN A 21 -11.83 -10.87 9.70
N GLN A 22 -11.39 -9.65 9.43
CA GLN A 22 -9.98 -9.30 9.36
C GLN A 22 -9.57 -8.27 10.42
N CYS A 23 -10.55 -7.65 11.10
CA CYS A 23 -10.27 -6.71 12.17
C CYS A 23 -10.04 -7.47 13.48
N PRO A 24 -8.83 -7.39 14.07
CA PRO A 24 -8.54 -8.08 15.34
C PRO A 24 -9.39 -7.61 16.52
N PHE A 25 -10.01 -6.43 16.39
CA PHE A 25 -10.85 -5.84 17.43
C PHE A 25 -12.36 -6.01 17.17
N GLY A 26 -12.75 -6.61 16.05
CA GLY A 26 -14.16 -6.78 15.68
C GLY A 26 -14.93 -5.47 15.39
N THR A 27 -14.22 -4.35 15.21
CA THR A 27 -14.82 -3.02 14.98
C THR A 27 -15.17 -2.73 13.53
N GLY A 28 -14.78 -3.61 12.63
CA GLY A 28 -15.03 -3.43 11.22
C GLY A 28 -14.11 -2.45 10.48
N ASN A 29 -12.98 -2.06 11.04
CA ASN A 29 -12.05 -1.07 10.48
C ASN A 29 -10.69 -1.65 10.09
N GLY A 30 -10.60 -2.94 9.75
CA GLY A 30 -9.34 -3.65 9.59
C GLY A 30 -8.62 -3.43 8.25
N TYR A 31 -9.35 -3.12 7.19
CA TYR A 31 -8.82 -3.09 5.82
C TYR A 31 -8.80 -1.71 5.18
N GLY A 32 -7.95 -1.57 4.18
CA GLY A 32 -7.82 -0.41 3.32
C GLY A 32 -6.45 0.24 3.40
N ASP A 33 -6.26 1.30 2.61
CA ASP A 33 -5.00 2.03 2.53
C ASP A 33 -4.71 2.90 3.77
N GLY A 34 -5.61 2.88 4.73
CA GLY A 34 -5.44 3.57 6.01
C GLY A 34 -5.23 5.08 5.84
N ARG A 35 -3.98 5.50 5.82
CA ARG A 35 -3.56 6.90 5.71
C ARG A 35 -2.77 7.22 4.44
N ALA A 36 -2.83 6.34 3.42
CA ALA A 36 -2.24 6.60 2.12
C ALA A 36 -3.29 7.10 1.14
N ILE A 37 -2.99 8.18 0.45
CA ILE A 37 -3.89 8.85 -0.49
C ILE A 37 -3.17 8.99 -1.82
N SER A 38 -3.72 8.43 -2.89
CA SER A 38 -3.19 8.62 -4.25
C SER A 38 -3.48 10.05 -4.70
N VAL A 39 -2.47 10.73 -5.21
CA VAL A 39 -2.57 12.15 -5.61
C VAL A 39 -2.15 12.42 -7.03
N PHE A 40 -1.44 11.49 -7.64
CA PHE A 40 -0.96 11.65 -9.00
C PHE A 40 -0.64 10.31 -9.65
N GLU A 41 -0.87 10.25 -10.94
CA GLU A 41 -0.38 9.23 -11.86
C GLU A 41 0.02 9.90 -13.18
N GLY A 42 1.18 9.58 -13.72
CA GLY A 42 1.65 10.18 -14.95
C GLY A 42 2.91 9.52 -15.50
N LEU A 43 3.34 10.01 -16.68
CA LEU A 43 4.55 9.56 -17.34
C LEU A 43 5.66 10.60 -17.15
N PHE A 44 6.85 10.14 -16.76
CA PHE A 44 8.08 10.89 -16.73
C PHE A 44 9.13 10.10 -17.50
N GLU A 45 9.72 10.71 -18.51
CA GLU A 45 10.71 10.07 -19.39
C GLU A 45 10.25 8.71 -19.93
N GLY A 46 8.97 8.64 -20.34
CA GLY A 46 8.36 7.42 -20.87
C GLY A 46 8.01 6.35 -19.82
N LYS A 47 8.36 6.55 -18.56
CA LYS A 47 8.04 5.63 -17.46
C LYS A 47 6.86 6.14 -16.66
N ARG A 48 5.96 5.22 -16.30
CA ARG A 48 4.81 5.52 -15.45
C ARG A 48 5.24 5.63 -13.98
N TRP A 49 4.64 6.62 -13.31
CA TRP A 49 4.81 6.83 -11.88
C TRP A 49 3.48 7.15 -11.23
N GLU A 50 3.24 6.55 -10.09
CA GLU A 50 2.17 6.88 -9.16
C GLU A 50 2.75 7.57 -7.94
N MET A 51 2.02 8.55 -7.40
CA MET A 51 2.38 9.25 -6.17
C MET A 51 1.31 9.07 -5.11
N GLN A 52 1.74 8.73 -3.91
CA GLN A 52 0.88 8.60 -2.75
C GLN A 52 1.40 9.43 -1.59
N LEU A 53 0.51 10.24 -1.00
CA LEU A 53 0.76 10.89 0.29
C LEU A 53 0.45 9.90 1.41
N LYS A 54 1.27 9.90 2.44
CA LYS A 54 1.05 9.12 3.65
C LYS A 54 1.13 10.00 4.90
N GLY A 55 0.07 9.96 5.71
CA GLY A 55 0.00 10.72 6.95
C GLY A 55 -0.74 12.05 6.84
N GLY A 56 -1.43 12.32 5.72
CA GLY A 56 -2.13 13.59 5.45
C GLY A 56 -3.44 13.81 6.23
N GLY A 57 -3.85 12.86 7.07
CA GLY A 57 -5.06 12.97 7.87
C GLY A 57 -6.06 11.84 7.63
N ARG A 58 -7.26 12.02 8.15
CA ARG A 58 -8.30 10.99 8.11
C ARG A 58 -8.71 10.64 6.69
N THR A 59 -8.86 9.34 6.47
CA THR A 59 -9.52 8.75 5.32
C THR A 59 -10.65 7.85 5.82
N PRO A 60 -11.60 7.43 4.96
CA PRO A 60 -12.60 6.43 5.35
C PRO A 60 -12.01 5.11 5.84
N TYR A 61 -10.73 4.86 5.57
CA TYR A 61 -10.04 3.58 5.80
C TYR A 61 -9.00 3.64 6.93
N CYS A 62 -8.97 4.70 7.73
CA CYS A 62 -7.94 4.88 8.76
C CYS A 62 -8.21 4.10 10.06
N ARG A 63 -9.14 3.15 10.05
CA ARG A 63 -9.43 2.23 11.16
C ARG A 63 -9.75 2.94 12.47
N GLY A 64 -10.59 3.99 12.41
CA GLY A 64 -10.93 4.80 13.57
C GLY A 64 -9.81 5.73 14.07
N ALA A 65 -8.61 5.66 13.49
CA ALA A 65 -7.49 6.53 13.83
C ALA A 65 -7.57 7.91 13.14
N ASP A 66 -6.62 8.78 13.45
CA ASP A 66 -6.58 10.15 12.90
C ASP A 66 -5.98 10.26 11.50
N GLY A 67 -5.42 9.17 10.96
CA GLY A 67 -4.77 9.16 9.64
C GLY A 67 -3.45 9.92 9.57
N ARG A 68 -2.95 10.45 10.70
CA ARG A 68 -1.70 11.22 10.76
C ARG A 68 -0.49 10.31 10.92
N ALA A 69 0.61 10.70 10.31
CA ALA A 69 1.93 10.14 10.58
C ALA A 69 2.74 11.11 11.45
N VAL A 70 3.59 10.55 12.32
CA VAL A 70 4.50 11.36 13.14
C VAL A 70 5.88 11.44 12.48
N LEU A 71 6.59 12.54 12.73
CA LEU A 71 7.89 12.82 12.10
C LEU A 71 8.87 11.65 12.24
N ARG A 72 9.05 11.10 13.45
CA ARG A 72 10.02 10.00 13.70
C ARG A 72 9.76 8.76 12.84
N SER A 73 8.48 8.39 12.66
CA SER A 73 8.13 7.23 11.83
C SER A 73 8.25 7.54 10.34
N SER A 74 7.98 8.78 9.95
CA SER A 74 8.10 9.25 8.57
C SER A 74 9.55 9.32 8.11
N VAL A 75 10.45 9.82 8.96
CA VAL A 75 11.90 9.81 8.71
C VAL A 75 12.42 8.37 8.57
N ARG A 76 12.03 7.48 9.48
CA ARG A 76 12.43 6.07 9.40
C ARG A 76 11.96 5.42 8.11
N GLU A 77 10.72 5.64 7.71
CA GLU A 77 10.17 5.07 6.49
C GLU A 77 10.87 5.64 5.25
N PHE A 78 11.10 6.95 5.22
CA PHE A 78 11.84 7.62 4.14
C PHE A 78 13.24 7.03 3.97
N LEU A 79 14.01 6.98 5.04
CA LEU A 79 15.38 6.46 5.01
C LEU A 79 15.42 4.97 4.66
N ALA A 80 14.49 4.16 5.20
CA ALA A 80 14.44 2.74 4.91
C ALA A 80 14.17 2.47 3.42
N GLN A 81 13.26 3.20 2.80
CA GLN A 81 12.97 3.06 1.36
C GLN A 81 14.20 3.37 0.52
N GLU A 82 14.86 4.49 0.75
CA GLU A 82 16.03 4.89 -0.01
C GLU A 82 17.23 3.99 0.26
N TYR A 83 17.41 3.53 1.49
CA TYR A 83 18.46 2.58 1.85
C TYR A 83 18.24 1.21 1.16
N MET A 84 17.03 0.68 1.18
CA MET A 84 16.71 -0.58 0.49
C MET A 84 16.93 -0.45 -1.02
N HIS A 85 16.57 0.71 -1.60
CA HIS A 85 16.86 0.97 -2.99
C HIS A 85 18.36 0.97 -3.29
N ALA A 86 19.17 1.62 -2.44
CA ALA A 86 20.63 1.65 -2.58
C ALA A 86 21.27 0.25 -2.47
N LEU A 87 20.65 -0.66 -1.72
CA LEU A 87 21.05 -2.08 -1.64
C LEU A 87 20.59 -2.92 -2.85
N GLY A 88 19.89 -2.32 -3.83
CA GLY A 88 19.34 -3.04 -4.99
C GLY A 88 18.08 -3.85 -4.69
N VAL A 89 17.44 -3.65 -3.55
CA VAL A 89 16.16 -4.29 -3.21
C VAL A 89 15.02 -3.52 -3.85
N PRO A 90 14.16 -4.16 -4.66
CA PRO A 90 12.98 -3.51 -5.23
C PRO A 90 12.09 -2.92 -4.14
N THR A 91 11.84 -1.63 -4.20
CA THR A 91 11.03 -0.90 -3.21
C THR A 91 10.39 0.32 -3.84
N SER A 92 9.34 0.85 -3.22
CA SER A 92 8.87 2.21 -3.54
C SER A 92 9.93 3.23 -3.13
N ARG A 93 9.92 4.40 -3.77
CA ARG A 93 10.87 5.48 -3.50
C ARG A 93 10.22 6.58 -2.67
N SER A 94 11.01 7.32 -1.96
CA SER A 94 10.60 8.49 -1.19
C SER A 94 10.92 9.76 -1.97
N LEU A 95 9.90 10.58 -2.25
CA LEU A 95 10.08 11.81 -3.00
C LEU A 95 10.23 13.02 -2.09
N THR A 96 9.32 13.17 -1.12
CA THR A 96 9.33 14.31 -0.18
C THR A 96 8.95 13.88 1.22
N LEU A 97 9.40 14.66 2.18
CA LEU A 97 8.96 14.61 3.58
C LEU A 97 8.68 16.04 4.05
N TYR A 98 7.44 16.31 4.40
CA TYR A 98 7.00 17.58 4.97
C TYR A 98 6.65 17.41 6.44
N VAL A 99 7.04 18.38 7.24
CA VAL A 99 6.78 18.41 8.69
C VAL A 99 5.88 19.60 8.99
N SER A 100 4.84 19.37 9.78
CA SER A 100 4.01 20.50 10.26
C SER A 100 4.78 21.31 11.29
N LYS A 101 4.67 22.64 11.18
CA LYS A 101 5.25 23.58 12.15
C LYS A 101 4.36 23.77 13.38
N SER A 102 3.07 23.43 13.29
CA SER A 102 2.08 23.75 14.32
C SER A 102 1.22 22.56 14.75
N GLU A 103 1.10 21.54 13.91
CA GLU A 103 0.23 20.40 14.19
C GLU A 103 1.02 19.28 14.86
N THR A 104 0.53 18.84 16.00
CA THR A 104 1.04 17.69 16.76
C THR A 104 -0.06 16.67 16.97
N VAL A 105 0.34 15.43 17.24
CA VAL A 105 -0.56 14.34 17.65
C VAL A 105 0.03 13.58 18.81
N ARG A 106 -0.83 13.19 19.75
CA ARG A 106 -0.42 12.39 20.91
C ARG A 106 -0.24 10.92 20.50
N ARG A 107 0.90 10.36 20.86
CA ARG A 107 1.21 8.95 20.60
C ARG A 107 1.83 8.30 21.84
N PRO A 108 1.58 6.99 22.01
CA PRO A 108 2.20 6.21 23.06
C PRO A 108 3.73 6.27 23.01
N TRP A 109 4.35 6.39 24.18
CA TRP A 109 5.79 6.40 24.37
C TRP A 109 6.14 5.84 25.75
N TYR A 110 7.41 5.84 26.07
CA TYR A 110 7.94 5.35 27.35
C TYR A 110 8.40 6.51 28.20
N LEU A 111 8.18 6.43 29.51
CA LEU A 111 8.86 7.31 30.47
C LEU A 111 10.35 7.12 30.35
N GLU A 112 11.10 8.16 30.66
CA GLU A 112 12.55 8.05 30.81
C GLU A 112 12.88 7.03 31.88
N ASN A 113 13.75 6.07 31.56
CA ASN A 113 14.10 4.94 32.38
C ASN A 113 12.96 3.93 32.70
N SER A 114 11.89 3.93 31.91
CA SER A 114 10.83 2.94 32.05
C SER A 114 11.34 1.53 31.71
N ASN A 115 11.00 0.56 32.55
CA ASN A 115 11.20 -0.87 32.32
C ASN A 115 9.91 -1.52 31.75
N SER A 116 8.92 -0.74 31.40
CA SER A 116 7.65 -1.25 30.88
C SER A 116 7.83 -1.88 29.48
N ILE A 117 7.21 -3.03 29.26
CA ILE A 117 7.15 -3.68 27.95
C ILE A 117 6.26 -2.87 27.01
N ASN A 118 5.21 -2.23 27.54
CA ASN A 118 4.27 -1.41 26.78
C ASN A 118 4.49 0.08 27.06
N PRO A 119 4.20 0.95 26.07
CA PRO A 119 4.23 2.38 26.31
C PRO A 119 3.33 2.81 27.46
N ASP A 120 3.85 3.64 28.35
CA ASP A 120 3.22 4.04 29.61
C ASP A 120 2.85 5.52 29.69
N ILE A 121 3.23 6.32 28.68
CA ILE A 121 2.83 7.72 28.56
C ILE A 121 2.33 8.06 27.15
N LEU A 122 1.70 9.21 27.03
CA LEU A 122 1.36 9.84 25.76
C LEU A 122 2.18 11.13 25.59
N VAL A 123 2.88 11.26 24.48
CA VAL A 123 3.69 12.44 24.16
C VAL A 123 3.19 13.09 22.88
N ASP A 124 3.30 14.42 22.81
CA ASP A 124 3.01 15.17 21.59
C ASP A 124 4.15 15.00 20.59
N ASN A 125 3.80 14.60 19.38
CA ASN A 125 4.73 14.40 18.30
C ASN A 125 4.37 15.29 17.11
N PRO A 126 5.35 15.95 16.46
CA PRO A 126 5.10 16.66 15.21
C PRO A 126 4.54 15.74 14.14
N THR A 127 3.54 16.19 13.41
CA THR A 127 3.01 15.46 12.26
C THR A 127 3.88 15.66 11.05
N ALA A 128 3.90 14.66 10.18
CA ALA A 128 4.61 14.71 8.92
C ALA A 128 3.84 13.98 7.81
N ILE A 129 4.09 14.40 6.58
CA ILE A 129 3.54 13.77 5.37
C ILE A 129 4.72 13.35 4.49
N THR A 130 4.74 12.07 4.11
CA THR A 130 5.68 11.58 3.10
C THR A 130 4.99 11.38 1.77
N THR A 131 5.67 11.73 0.68
CA THR A 131 5.25 11.34 -0.68
C THR A 131 6.05 10.13 -1.10
N ARG A 132 5.35 9.04 -1.37
CA ARG A 132 5.93 7.82 -1.94
C ARG A 132 5.66 7.78 -3.44
N VAL A 133 6.61 7.25 -4.19
CA VAL A 133 6.49 7.06 -5.63
C VAL A 133 6.86 5.64 -6.03
N ALA A 134 6.13 5.09 -6.98
CA ALA A 134 6.39 3.77 -7.56
C ALA A 134 5.77 3.70 -8.96
N PRO A 135 6.23 2.79 -9.83
CA PRO A 135 5.55 2.50 -11.09
C PRO A 135 4.12 2.00 -10.91
N SER A 136 3.85 1.35 -9.77
CA SER A 136 2.52 0.87 -9.37
C SER A 136 2.47 0.65 -7.85
N PHE A 137 1.30 0.93 -7.26
CA PHE A 137 0.99 0.58 -5.87
C PHE A 137 0.01 -0.60 -5.75
N ILE A 138 -0.15 -1.41 -6.80
CA ILE A 138 -0.91 -2.65 -6.73
C ILE A 138 -0.23 -3.59 -5.72
N ARG A 139 -1.03 -4.21 -4.87
CA ARG A 139 -0.57 -5.10 -3.80
C ARG A 139 -1.06 -6.53 -4.00
N VAL A 140 -0.29 -7.50 -3.52
CA VAL A 140 -0.68 -8.92 -3.49
C VAL A 140 -2.05 -9.13 -2.85
N GLY A 141 -2.35 -8.38 -1.79
CA GLY A 141 -3.64 -8.44 -1.10
C GLY A 141 -4.84 -8.07 -1.97
N GLN A 142 -4.65 -7.31 -3.04
CA GLN A 142 -5.73 -7.04 -4.00
C GLN A 142 -6.09 -8.30 -4.79
N LEU A 143 -5.11 -9.01 -5.32
CA LEU A 143 -5.34 -10.29 -6.00
C LEU A 143 -5.97 -11.32 -5.05
N GLU A 144 -5.47 -11.44 -3.85
CA GLU A 144 -5.97 -12.38 -2.84
C GLU A 144 -7.44 -12.09 -2.50
N LEU A 145 -7.80 -10.83 -2.30
CA LEU A 145 -9.17 -10.42 -2.02
C LEU A 145 -10.14 -10.84 -3.13
N PHE A 146 -9.85 -10.45 -4.38
CA PHE A 146 -10.72 -10.77 -5.51
C PHE A 146 -10.74 -12.26 -5.82
N ALA A 147 -9.62 -12.97 -5.66
CA ALA A 147 -9.57 -14.42 -5.78
C ALA A 147 -10.43 -15.13 -4.72
N ARG A 148 -10.42 -14.65 -3.48
CA ARG A 148 -11.27 -15.18 -2.41
C ARG A 148 -12.75 -14.96 -2.69
N ARG A 149 -13.14 -13.74 -3.13
CA ARG A 149 -14.52 -13.43 -3.51
C ARG A 149 -15.00 -14.31 -4.66
N ALA A 150 -14.17 -14.51 -5.68
CA ALA A 150 -14.49 -15.37 -6.82
C ALA A 150 -14.67 -16.84 -6.39
N ARG A 151 -13.75 -17.38 -5.55
CA ARG A 151 -13.86 -18.76 -5.05
C ARG A 151 -15.09 -19.01 -4.17
N SER A 152 -15.48 -18.02 -3.38
CA SER A 152 -16.64 -18.12 -2.50
C SER A 152 -17.97 -17.76 -3.16
N ASN A 153 -17.96 -17.39 -4.45
CA ASN A 153 -19.15 -16.87 -5.14
C ASN A 153 -19.84 -15.75 -4.32
N ALA A 154 -19.05 -14.84 -3.76
CA ALA A 154 -19.52 -13.83 -2.81
C ALA A 154 -20.68 -12.99 -3.35
N TYR A 155 -20.72 -12.76 -4.67
CA TYR A 155 -21.79 -12.07 -5.39
C TYR A 155 -21.71 -12.33 -6.91
N PRO A 156 -22.79 -12.11 -7.65
CA PRO A 156 -22.78 -12.19 -9.12
C PRO A 156 -21.75 -11.20 -9.71
N GLY A 157 -20.83 -11.69 -10.52
CA GLY A 157 -19.77 -10.88 -11.12
C GLY A 157 -18.40 -10.92 -10.42
N ALA A 158 -18.27 -11.55 -9.25
CA ALA A 158 -16.98 -11.64 -8.53
C ALA A 158 -15.86 -12.24 -9.38
N LEU A 159 -16.14 -13.25 -10.19
CA LEU A 159 -15.17 -13.84 -11.12
C LEU A 159 -14.77 -12.84 -12.22
N ASN A 160 -15.73 -12.08 -12.76
CA ASN A 160 -15.43 -11.08 -13.77
C ASN A 160 -14.55 -9.96 -13.23
N GLU A 161 -14.77 -9.52 -12.00
CA GLU A 161 -13.89 -8.54 -11.34
C GLU A 161 -12.46 -9.05 -11.18
N LEU A 162 -12.30 -10.33 -10.79
CA LEU A 162 -10.98 -10.95 -10.74
C LEU A 162 -10.30 -10.96 -12.12
N GLN A 163 -11.04 -11.34 -13.16
CA GLN A 163 -10.52 -11.34 -14.53
C GLN A 163 -10.10 -9.95 -14.98
N MET A 164 -10.90 -8.92 -14.70
CA MET A 164 -10.57 -7.53 -15.02
C MET A 164 -9.30 -7.07 -14.28
N LEU A 165 -9.17 -7.40 -13.00
CA LEU A 165 -7.97 -7.08 -12.22
C LEU A 165 -6.72 -7.77 -12.79
N VAL A 166 -6.82 -9.06 -13.14
CA VAL A 166 -5.69 -9.81 -13.70
C VAL A 166 -5.29 -9.26 -15.07
N LYS A 167 -6.24 -8.96 -15.94
CA LYS A 167 -5.97 -8.32 -17.24
C LYS A 167 -5.26 -6.97 -17.04
N HIS A 168 -5.80 -6.13 -16.17
CA HIS A 168 -5.19 -4.85 -15.83
C HIS A 168 -3.75 -5.00 -15.31
N LEU A 169 -3.50 -5.99 -14.45
CA LEU A 169 -2.18 -6.26 -13.91
C LEU A 169 -1.19 -6.68 -15.01
N ILE A 170 -1.60 -7.56 -15.93
CA ILE A 170 -0.80 -7.98 -17.08
C ILE A 170 -0.47 -6.77 -17.95
N GLU A 171 -1.45 -6.02 -18.39
CA GLU A 171 -1.29 -4.85 -19.26
C GLU A 171 -0.42 -3.75 -18.63
N ARG A 172 -0.56 -3.54 -17.33
CA ARG A 172 0.10 -2.45 -16.62
C ARG A 172 1.52 -2.79 -16.18
N ASN A 173 1.76 -3.98 -15.65
CA ASN A 173 2.99 -4.32 -14.95
C ASN A 173 3.82 -5.41 -15.64
N TYR A 174 3.24 -6.14 -16.59
CA TYR A 174 3.87 -7.30 -17.23
C TYR A 174 3.80 -7.30 -18.75
N ARG A 175 3.26 -6.24 -19.35
CA ARG A 175 3.10 -6.11 -20.81
C ARG A 175 4.37 -6.37 -21.61
N GLU A 176 5.52 -6.02 -21.07
CA GLU A 176 6.81 -6.16 -21.76
C GLU A 176 7.40 -7.59 -21.66
N VAL A 177 6.84 -8.44 -20.79
CA VAL A 177 7.38 -9.76 -20.48
C VAL A 177 6.42 -10.90 -20.74
N ILE A 178 5.10 -10.67 -20.78
CA ILE A 178 4.08 -11.65 -21.13
C ILE A 178 3.71 -11.47 -22.60
N ASP A 179 3.78 -12.57 -23.37
CA ASP A 179 3.41 -12.56 -24.79
C ASP A 179 1.91 -12.26 -24.97
N PRO A 180 1.55 -11.15 -25.64
CA PRO A 180 0.16 -10.79 -25.85
C PRO A 180 -0.59 -11.73 -26.82
N SER A 181 0.11 -12.56 -27.59
CA SER A 181 -0.48 -13.54 -28.49
C SER A 181 -1.01 -14.82 -27.80
N LEU A 182 -0.61 -15.04 -26.56
CA LEU A 182 -1.08 -16.16 -25.76
C LEU A 182 -2.57 -16.06 -25.43
N THR A 183 -3.21 -17.21 -25.20
CA THR A 183 -4.56 -17.19 -24.62
C THR A 183 -4.54 -16.55 -23.22
N PHE A 184 -5.67 -16.01 -22.78
CA PHE A 184 -5.74 -15.43 -21.43
C PHE A 184 -5.39 -16.42 -20.33
N ALA A 185 -5.74 -17.71 -20.50
CA ALA A 185 -5.37 -18.76 -19.55
C ALA A 185 -3.85 -18.95 -19.47
N ASP A 186 -3.17 -18.98 -20.63
CA ASP A 186 -1.71 -19.12 -20.69
C ASP A 186 -1.01 -17.86 -20.12
N GLN A 187 -1.52 -16.67 -20.41
CA GLN A 187 -1.02 -15.42 -19.81
C GLN A 187 -1.12 -15.45 -18.27
N VAL A 188 -2.19 -16.03 -17.70
CA VAL A 188 -2.35 -16.18 -16.26
C VAL A 188 -1.30 -17.14 -15.67
N VAL A 189 -0.99 -18.24 -16.36
CA VAL A 189 0.04 -19.20 -15.95
C VAL A 189 1.41 -18.51 -15.98
N GLU A 190 1.71 -17.78 -17.04
CA GLU A 190 2.97 -17.04 -17.17
C GLU A 190 3.08 -15.94 -16.10
N LEU A 191 2.01 -15.19 -15.84
CA LEU A 191 1.94 -14.21 -14.75
C LEU A 191 2.26 -14.86 -13.40
N ALA A 192 1.67 -16.02 -13.10
CA ALA A 192 1.92 -16.73 -11.84
C ALA A 192 3.39 -17.13 -11.69
N THR A 193 4.02 -17.57 -12.78
CA THR A 193 5.44 -17.94 -12.82
C THR A 193 6.33 -16.73 -12.56
N LEU A 194 6.13 -15.64 -13.30
CA LEU A 194 6.88 -14.38 -13.14
C LEU A 194 6.68 -13.77 -11.75
N PHE A 195 5.47 -13.86 -11.22
CA PHE A 195 5.18 -13.36 -9.88
C PHE A 195 5.96 -14.14 -8.81
N ARG A 196 5.97 -15.47 -8.90
CA ARG A 196 6.76 -16.34 -8.01
C ARG A 196 8.25 -15.99 -8.09
N GLU A 197 8.81 -15.84 -9.28
CA GLU A 197 10.22 -15.52 -9.49
C GLU A 197 10.59 -14.17 -8.89
N ARG A 198 9.79 -13.12 -9.15
CA ARG A 198 10.01 -11.79 -8.59
C ARG A 198 9.92 -11.78 -7.07
N LEU A 199 8.94 -12.50 -6.50
CA LEU A 199 8.80 -12.60 -5.05
C LEU A 199 9.96 -13.36 -4.41
N THR A 200 10.40 -14.45 -5.02
CA THR A 200 11.56 -15.23 -4.56
C THR A 200 12.83 -14.37 -4.59
N SER A 201 13.06 -13.65 -5.69
CA SER A 201 14.20 -12.73 -5.82
C SER A 201 14.15 -11.61 -4.79
N LEU A 202 12.96 -11.03 -4.54
CA LEU A 202 12.77 -10.00 -3.52
C LEU A 202 13.15 -10.52 -2.13
N VAL A 203 12.63 -11.70 -1.75
CA VAL A 203 12.93 -12.31 -0.45
C VAL A 203 14.41 -12.65 -0.32
N ALA A 204 15.03 -13.20 -1.36
CA ALA A 204 16.45 -13.50 -1.37
C ALA A 204 17.32 -12.23 -1.17
N ASN A 205 16.93 -11.11 -1.80
CA ASN A 205 17.64 -9.84 -1.64
C ASN A 205 17.46 -9.23 -0.23
N TRP A 206 16.36 -9.54 0.46
CA TRP A 206 16.15 -9.12 1.85
C TRP A 206 17.01 -9.90 2.87
N ILE A 207 17.40 -11.13 2.54
CA ILE A 207 18.15 -12.02 3.45
C ILE A 207 19.66 -11.79 3.32
N ARG A 208 20.13 -11.20 2.25
CA ARG A 208 21.54 -10.82 2.04
C ARG A 208 21.94 -9.61 2.87
#